data_cb2376d86b0e0b0c150c69bd50b7a1a8
#
_entry.id   cb2376d86b0e0b0c150c69bd50b7a1a8
#
_cell.length_a   1.000
_cell.length_b   1.000
_cell.length_c   1.000
_cell.angle_alpha   90.00
_cell.angle_beta   90.00
_cell.angle_gamma   90.00
#
_symmetry.space_group_name_H-M   'P 1'
#
loop_
_entity.id
_entity.type
_entity.pdbx_description
1 polymer ?
#
loop_
_entity_poly.entity_id
_entity_poly.type
_entity_poly.pdbx_seq_one_letter_code
_entity_poly.pdbx_strand_id
1 'polypeptide(L)'
;MNKPNKASKEINDYVLSLKYDHKFLTDYQDIILKYFMSKFCQHRSMLLFWLAVGRGKTMLSLACGISGIKINKFKRIIVLSPKSIQDEFIRNLHFYCFLECDKNKEKTEKMYDKYIAYFKFIPYNAYNSYEQFIGSTKDFEYSLFIIDEAHLFMKSIIKVNLLPSEDKKHNIGNAKRIYDKIKSVKHKKVLCLTGTPSAKTPFELVPMFNLAYEKDLFDTTYDNFMKKYIDEENKMILNKNELLEKLDGLIAYVPSKTGNDPNEVKATELIQENIEMSEQQYKQYLIDYEKETHELGFTNKRNIYGLQFGAISSFHAKSFEDCIYWNSDLKNTIDEDRNKCKDIIVDKIHCPKIVKMFNDSEKINGLCCFYFRFTNIYGIKTMEKCLQMNGYNCVKNNEDVFSKKDKRYVVFSGDFEDKIRDKWKSLFNDKRNKHGEYIKYIILSPSGIVGITLRNVRFLGIGSIEFNYSNIRQILGRCNRLNSHKDLDPKDRTLINKIYFMTKNNKYYKNNKEFIDDVCSRTAPDYNERCPSIERIIYQDSLKDDIINEKFKNEILIKASITEKIYD
;
A
#
# COMPACT_ATOMS: atom_id res chain seq x y z
N MET A 1 -16.65 24.00 -23.29
CA MET A 1 -17.00 24.50 -21.94
C MET A 1 -18.48 24.19 -21.70
N ASN A 2 -18.78 23.08 -21.02
CA ASN A 2 -20.14 22.74 -20.64
C ASN A 2 -20.51 23.56 -19.41
N LYS A 3 -21.64 24.30 -19.48
CA LYS A 3 -22.17 25.04 -18.33
C LYS A 3 -22.40 24.06 -17.16
N PRO A 4 -21.99 24.40 -15.93
CA PRO A 4 -22.24 23.55 -14.77
C PRO A 4 -23.74 23.26 -14.66
N ASN A 5 -24.06 22.00 -14.40
CA ASN A 5 -25.45 21.53 -14.28
C ASN A 5 -26.11 22.30 -13.12
N LYS A 6 -27.33 22.83 -13.33
CA LYS A 6 -28.06 23.66 -12.35
C LYS A 6 -28.12 23.04 -10.93
N ALA A 7 -28.19 21.69 -10.87
CA ALA A 7 -28.14 20.93 -9.63
C ALA A 7 -26.78 21.03 -8.90
N SER A 8 -25.65 21.12 -9.62
CA SER A 8 -24.32 21.26 -9.03
C SER A 8 -24.17 22.61 -8.30
N LYS A 9 -24.69 23.69 -8.90
CA LYS A 9 -24.64 25.02 -8.32
C LYS A 9 -25.45 25.13 -7.01
N GLU A 10 -26.67 24.57 -6.98
CA GLU A 10 -27.49 24.54 -5.77
C GLU A 10 -26.84 23.74 -4.63
N ILE A 11 -26.18 22.63 -4.95
CA ILE A 11 -25.42 21.84 -3.97
C ILE A 11 -24.26 22.67 -3.41
N ASN A 12 -23.51 23.34 -4.27
CA ASN A 12 -22.37 24.15 -3.86
C ASN A 12 -22.80 25.33 -2.97
N ASP A 13 -23.81 26.10 -3.39
CA ASP A 13 -24.29 27.25 -2.64
C ASP A 13 -24.81 26.82 -1.24
N TYR A 14 -25.50 25.69 -1.15
CA TYR A 14 -25.97 25.16 0.11
C TYR A 14 -24.83 24.66 1.00
N VAL A 15 -23.89 23.87 0.47
CA VAL A 15 -22.75 23.33 1.21
C VAL A 15 -21.87 24.46 1.76
N LEU A 16 -21.60 25.48 0.95
CA LEU A 16 -20.83 26.65 1.36
C LEU A 16 -21.54 27.51 2.43
N SER A 17 -22.89 27.50 2.48
CA SER A 17 -23.67 28.23 3.48
C SER A 17 -23.63 27.58 4.87
N LEU A 18 -23.23 26.31 4.99
CA LEU A 18 -23.17 25.60 6.26
C LEU A 18 -22.01 26.11 7.12
N LYS A 19 -22.31 26.53 8.36
CA LYS A 19 -21.31 27.00 9.32
C LYS A 19 -20.85 25.83 10.22
N TYR A 20 -19.73 25.20 9.84
CA TYR A 20 -18.97 24.29 10.70
C TYR A 20 -17.59 24.90 10.86
N ASP A 21 -17.35 25.55 11.99
CA ASP A 21 -16.11 26.29 12.26
C ASP A 21 -15.06 25.34 12.86
N HIS A 22 -14.18 24.79 12.00
CA HIS A 22 -12.96 24.13 12.41
C HIS A 22 -11.77 24.93 11.88
N LYS A 23 -11.18 25.77 12.71
CA LYS A 23 -10.10 26.72 12.38
C LYS A 23 -8.85 26.09 11.77
N PHE A 24 -8.68 24.77 11.90
CA PHE A 24 -7.49 24.04 11.47
C PHE A 24 -7.71 23.14 10.24
N LEU A 25 -8.93 23.02 9.75
CA LEU A 25 -9.19 22.29 8.49
C LEU A 25 -8.77 23.16 7.30
N THR A 26 -8.23 22.51 6.28
CA THR A 26 -8.00 23.15 4.98
C THR A 26 -9.32 23.35 4.25
N ASP A 27 -9.36 24.25 3.27
CA ASP A 27 -10.58 24.59 2.52
C ASP A 27 -11.28 23.34 1.96
N TYR A 28 -10.51 22.43 1.33
CA TYR A 28 -11.10 21.20 0.80
C TYR A 28 -11.62 20.25 1.89
N GLN A 29 -10.97 20.20 3.06
CA GLN A 29 -11.45 19.40 4.19
C GLN A 29 -12.75 19.96 4.77
N ASP A 30 -12.85 21.27 4.88
CA ASP A 30 -14.05 21.96 5.32
C ASP A 30 -15.22 21.71 4.37
N ILE A 31 -14.98 21.80 3.07
CA ILE A 31 -15.98 21.52 2.04
C ILE A 31 -16.48 20.07 2.12
N ILE A 32 -15.56 19.09 2.25
CA ILE A 32 -15.94 17.67 2.36
C ILE A 32 -16.72 17.40 3.64
N LEU A 33 -16.32 18.02 4.78
CA LEU A 33 -17.04 17.94 6.05
C LEU A 33 -18.46 18.47 5.89
N LYS A 34 -18.62 19.69 5.35
CA LYS A 34 -19.92 20.32 5.10
C LYS A 34 -20.81 19.46 4.21
N TYR A 35 -20.25 18.91 3.13
CA TYR A 35 -20.98 17.96 2.29
C TYR A 35 -21.44 16.72 3.06
N PHE A 36 -20.56 16.09 3.83
CA PHE A 36 -20.88 14.92 4.65
C PHE A 36 -22.00 15.18 5.65
N MET A 37 -22.04 16.37 6.23
CA MET A 37 -23.06 16.80 7.18
C MET A 37 -24.35 17.27 6.51
N SER A 38 -24.35 17.54 5.21
CA SER A 38 -25.46 18.11 4.45
C SER A 38 -26.61 17.13 4.21
N LYS A 39 -27.77 17.69 3.83
CA LYS A 39 -28.93 16.90 3.36
C LYS A 39 -28.63 16.06 2.11
N PHE A 40 -27.71 16.50 1.25
CA PHE A 40 -27.36 15.78 0.01
C PHE A 40 -26.64 14.46 0.27
N CYS A 41 -25.86 14.36 1.35
CA CYS A 41 -25.25 13.11 1.79
C CYS A 41 -26.19 12.24 2.63
N GLN A 42 -27.38 12.77 3.03
CA GLN A 42 -28.23 12.14 4.04
C GLN A 42 -28.75 10.75 3.62
N HIS A 43 -29.13 10.60 2.33
CA HIS A 43 -29.64 9.35 1.78
C HIS A 43 -28.55 8.34 1.37
N ARG A 44 -27.28 8.72 1.42
CA ARG A 44 -26.15 7.88 1.08
C ARG A 44 -25.51 7.35 2.36
N SER A 45 -25.47 6.05 2.53
CA SER A 45 -24.89 5.44 3.73
C SER A 45 -23.36 5.42 3.72
N MET A 46 -22.70 5.60 2.56
CA MET A 46 -21.26 5.56 2.44
C MET A 46 -20.71 6.76 1.69
N LEU A 47 -19.51 7.20 2.08
CA LEU A 47 -18.70 8.18 1.35
C LEU A 47 -17.24 7.69 1.30
N LEU A 48 -16.67 7.70 0.11
CA LEU A 48 -15.26 7.38 -0.11
C LEU A 48 -14.41 8.66 0.02
N PHE A 49 -13.47 8.67 0.98
CA PHE A 49 -12.42 9.67 1.07
C PHE A 49 -11.19 9.15 0.31
N TRP A 50 -11.12 9.44 -0.97
CA TRP A 50 -9.95 9.18 -1.80
C TRP A 50 -9.05 10.41 -1.79
N LEU A 51 -8.30 10.56 -0.73
CA LEU A 51 -7.36 11.65 -0.55
C LEU A 51 -5.93 11.11 -0.67
N ALA A 52 -5.10 11.80 -1.42
CA ALA A 52 -3.69 11.45 -1.52
C ALA A 52 -3.01 11.39 -0.15
N VAL A 53 -1.93 10.65 -0.07
CA VAL A 53 -1.17 10.48 1.18
C VAL A 53 -0.72 11.86 1.71
N GLY A 54 -0.88 12.08 3.02
CA GLY A 54 -0.54 13.36 3.66
C GLY A 54 -1.62 14.44 3.55
N ARG A 55 -2.76 14.17 2.92
CA ARG A 55 -3.89 15.12 2.81
C ARG A 55 -4.86 15.08 4.00
N GLY A 56 -4.46 14.48 5.12
CA GLY A 56 -5.19 14.55 6.38
C GLY A 56 -6.48 13.74 6.41
N LYS A 57 -6.55 12.57 5.72
CA LYS A 57 -7.69 11.64 5.76
C LYS A 57 -8.18 11.37 7.18
N THR A 58 -7.26 11.03 8.08
CA THR A 58 -7.55 10.71 9.47
C THR A 58 -8.15 11.89 10.21
N MET A 59 -7.54 13.08 10.09
CA MET A 59 -8.06 14.32 10.73
C MET A 59 -9.45 14.69 10.23
N LEU A 60 -9.68 14.59 8.93
CA LEU A 60 -10.99 14.86 8.34
C LEU A 60 -12.05 13.85 8.81
N SER A 61 -11.71 12.56 8.89
CA SER A 61 -12.65 11.55 9.39
C SER A 61 -13.00 11.74 10.88
N LEU A 62 -12.03 12.16 11.69
CA LEU A 62 -12.25 12.55 13.08
C LEU A 62 -13.16 13.79 13.19
N ALA A 63 -12.93 14.80 12.36
CA ALA A 63 -13.78 15.99 12.29
C ALA A 63 -15.24 15.62 11.94
N CYS A 64 -15.45 14.76 10.95
CA CYS A 64 -16.76 14.23 10.58
C CYS A 64 -17.44 13.49 11.75
N GLY A 65 -16.68 12.63 12.44
CA GLY A 65 -17.20 11.86 13.57
C GLY A 65 -17.59 12.75 14.76
N ILE A 66 -16.70 13.62 15.18
CA ILE A 66 -16.92 14.52 16.34
C ILE A 66 -18.05 15.53 16.04
N SER A 67 -18.09 16.09 14.83
CA SER A 67 -19.20 16.96 14.42
C SER A 67 -20.54 16.26 14.48
N GLY A 68 -20.58 14.99 14.02
CA GLY A 68 -21.80 14.17 14.11
C GLY A 68 -22.22 13.84 15.54
N ILE A 69 -21.28 13.63 16.47
CA ILE A 69 -21.57 13.47 17.91
C ILE A 69 -22.12 14.78 18.49
N LYS A 70 -21.49 15.92 18.18
CA LYS A 70 -21.93 17.25 18.67
C LYS A 70 -23.41 17.56 18.34
N ILE A 71 -23.91 17.09 17.21
CA ILE A 71 -25.32 17.30 16.77
C ILE A 71 -26.22 16.07 17.00
N ASN A 72 -25.78 15.11 17.80
CA ASN A 72 -26.51 13.87 18.10
C ASN A 72 -26.87 13.01 16.88
N LYS A 73 -26.12 13.13 15.77
CA LYS A 73 -26.29 12.31 14.57
C LYS A 73 -25.74 10.91 14.76
N PHE A 74 -24.67 10.77 15.55
CA PHE A 74 -24.03 9.49 15.87
C PHE A 74 -24.02 9.26 17.37
N LYS A 75 -24.27 8.01 17.77
CA LYS A 75 -24.14 7.54 19.15
C LYS A 75 -22.75 7.00 19.45
N ARG A 76 -22.02 6.56 18.42
CA ARG A 76 -20.67 5.99 18.51
C ARG A 76 -19.94 6.04 17.18
N ILE A 77 -18.61 5.87 17.26
CA ILE A 77 -17.71 5.82 16.12
C ILE A 77 -16.92 4.51 16.22
N ILE A 78 -17.02 3.66 15.20
CA ILE A 78 -16.30 2.38 15.12
C ILE A 78 -15.25 2.49 14.04
N VAL A 79 -13.98 2.47 14.44
CA VAL A 79 -12.83 2.59 13.55
C VAL A 79 -12.30 1.20 13.24
N LEU A 80 -12.40 0.80 11.99
CA LEU A 80 -11.85 -0.43 11.43
C LEU A 80 -10.55 -0.09 10.70
N SER A 81 -9.41 -0.53 11.22
CA SER A 81 -8.10 -0.21 10.64
C SER A 81 -7.12 -1.38 10.81
N PRO A 82 -6.01 -1.43 10.06
CA PRO A 82 -4.90 -2.31 10.41
C PRO A 82 -4.39 -2.01 11.82
N LYS A 83 -3.94 -3.04 12.55
CA LYS A 83 -3.44 -2.88 13.94
C LYS A 83 -2.33 -1.83 14.03
N SER A 84 -1.44 -1.78 13.05
CA SER A 84 -0.31 -0.85 13.00
C SER A 84 -0.69 0.64 12.88
N ILE A 85 -1.96 0.95 12.56
CA ILE A 85 -2.44 2.32 12.36
C ILE A 85 -3.30 2.81 13.54
N GLN A 86 -3.76 1.94 14.41
CA GLN A 86 -4.65 2.31 15.51
C GLN A 86 -4.05 3.35 16.46
N ASP A 87 -2.80 3.18 16.85
CA ASP A 87 -2.11 4.14 17.71
C ASP A 87 -1.95 5.52 17.04
N GLU A 88 -1.80 5.54 15.72
CA GLU A 88 -1.79 6.78 14.96
C GLU A 88 -3.16 7.48 15.01
N PHE A 89 -4.25 6.72 14.90
CA PHE A 89 -5.61 7.28 15.04
C PHE A 89 -5.84 7.89 16.42
N ILE A 90 -5.41 7.21 17.49
CA ILE A 90 -5.53 7.69 18.88
C ILE A 90 -4.71 8.97 19.08
N ARG A 91 -3.45 9.00 18.60
CA ARG A 91 -2.62 10.21 18.64
C ARG A 91 -3.24 11.37 17.85
N ASN A 92 -3.81 11.09 16.68
CA ASN A 92 -4.50 12.11 15.88
C ASN A 92 -5.77 12.62 16.56
N LEU A 93 -6.52 11.79 17.30
CA LEU A 93 -7.67 12.23 18.09
C LEU A 93 -7.23 13.20 19.20
N HIS A 94 -6.17 12.87 19.93
CA HIS A 94 -5.61 13.77 20.94
C HIS A 94 -5.12 15.09 20.30
N PHE A 95 -4.44 15.02 19.16
CA PHE A 95 -3.98 16.20 18.44
C PHE A 95 -5.14 17.03 17.89
N TYR A 96 -6.23 16.40 17.43
CA TYR A 96 -7.46 17.10 17.06
C TYR A 96 -8.00 17.91 18.24
N CYS A 97 -8.12 17.29 19.41
CA CYS A 97 -8.59 17.99 20.63
C CYS A 97 -7.66 19.13 21.02
N PHE A 98 -6.33 18.95 20.85
CA PHE A 98 -5.35 19.99 21.13
C PHE A 98 -5.51 21.23 20.23
N LEU A 99 -5.81 21.03 18.95
CA LEU A 99 -6.06 22.12 18.02
C LEU A 99 -7.39 22.81 18.29
N GLU A 100 -8.46 22.08 18.59
CA GLU A 100 -9.78 22.62 18.93
C GLU A 100 -9.76 23.45 20.24
N CYS A 101 -8.88 23.10 21.17
CA CYS A 101 -8.71 23.79 22.45
C CYS A 101 -7.65 24.91 22.41
N ASP A 102 -7.31 25.45 21.24
CA ASP A 102 -6.31 26.50 21.06
C ASP A 102 -4.98 26.19 21.79
N LYS A 103 -4.56 24.90 21.75
CA LYS A 103 -3.35 24.36 22.37
C LYS A 103 -3.31 24.42 23.91
N ASN A 104 -4.45 24.58 24.56
CA ASN A 104 -4.57 24.54 26.01
C ASN A 104 -4.60 23.09 26.49
N LYS A 105 -3.57 22.66 27.24
CA LYS A 105 -3.40 21.26 27.66
C LYS A 105 -4.56 20.74 28.53
N GLU A 106 -4.98 21.50 29.55
CA GLU A 106 -6.05 21.04 30.47
C GLU A 106 -7.39 20.87 29.75
N LYS A 107 -7.75 21.82 28.88
CA LYS A 107 -8.95 21.70 28.06
C LYS A 107 -8.85 20.55 27.06
N THR A 108 -7.65 20.29 26.55
CA THR A 108 -7.38 19.17 25.63
C THR A 108 -7.66 17.83 26.28
N GLU A 109 -7.14 17.58 27.49
CA GLU A 109 -7.36 16.31 28.19
C GLU A 109 -8.86 16.11 28.49
N LYS A 110 -9.55 17.12 29.02
CA LYS A 110 -11.01 17.05 29.26
C LYS A 110 -11.80 16.76 27.99
N MET A 111 -11.41 17.36 26.88
CA MET A 111 -12.06 17.16 25.57
C MET A 111 -11.75 15.76 25.02
N TYR A 112 -10.50 15.32 25.14
CA TYR A 112 -10.07 14.01 24.69
C TYR A 112 -10.80 12.90 25.46
N ASP A 113 -10.82 12.95 26.80
CA ASP A 113 -11.54 12.00 27.66
C ASP A 113 -13.02 11.91 27.32
N LYS A 114 -13.64 13.06 27.03
CA LYS A 114 -15.03 13.12 26.60
C LYS A 114 -15.25 12.38 25.26
N TYR A 115 -14.39 12.61 24.26
CA TYR A 115 -14.65 12.08 22.92
C TYR A 115 -14.14 10.65 22.75
N ILE A 116 -13.02 10.24 23.37
CA ILE A 116 -12.49 8.88 23.24
C ILE A 116 -13.52 7.82 23.65
N ALA A 117 -14.41 8.15 24.60
CA ALA A 117 -15.49 7.27 25.04
C ALA A 117 -16.46 6.84 23.92
N TYR A 118 -16.60 7.68 22.89
CA TYR A 118 -17.44 7.37 21.71
C TYR A 118 -16.74 6.48 20.70
N PHE A 119 -15.41 6.31 20.78
CA PHE A 119 -14.63 5.55 19.81
C PHE A 119 -14.43 4.09 20.23
N LYS A 120 -14.54 3.19 19.26
CA LYS A 120 -14.14 1.79 19.36
C LYS A 120 -13.20 1.47 18.21
N PHE A 121 -12.01 0.95 18.55
CA PHE A 121 -10.97 0.63 17.56
C PHE A 121 -10.89 -0.88 17.39
N ILE A 122 -11.09 -1.35 16.15
CA ILE A 122 -11.12 -2.78 15.80
C ILE A 122 -10.06 -3.05 14.73
N PRO A 123 -9.04 -3.88 15.02
CA PRO A 123 -8.05 -4.28 14.04
C PRO A 123 -8.64 -5.35 13.11
N TYR A 124 -9.14 -4.97 11.93
CA TYR A 124 -9.84 -5.89 11.02
C TYR A 124 -8.98 -7.03 10.49
N ASN A 125 -7.66 -6.96 10.61
CA ASN A 125 -6.71 -8.01 10.26
C ASN A 125 -6.34 -8.93 11.44
N ALA A 126 -6.89 -8.72 12.64
CA ALA A 126 -6.65 -9.59 13.78
C ALA A 126 -7.47 -10.89 13.66
N TYR A 127 -6.93 -11.96 14.23
CA TYR A 127 -7.56 -13.28 14.25
C TYR A 127 -8.99 -13.24 14.83
N ASN A 128 -9.22 -12.48 15.89
CA ASN A 128 -10.49 -12.36 16.60
C ASN A 128 -11.21 -11.02 16.31
N SER A 129 -11.00 -10.46 15.11
CA SER A 129 -11.53 -9.13 14.75
C SER A 129 -13.05 -9.08 14.73
N TYR A 130 -13.73 -10.16 14.34
CA TYR A 130 -15.19 -10.22 14.35
C TYR A 130 -15.75 -10.25 15.77
N GLU A 131 -15.17 -11.03 16.66
CA GLU A 131 -15.53 -11.12 18.07
C GLU A 131 -15.35 -9.77 18.77
N GLN A 132 -14.24 -9.08 18.52
CA GLN A 132 -14.01 -7.71 19.00
C GLN A 132 -15.05 -6.75 18.46
N PHE A 133 -15.39 -6.86 17.17
CA PHE A 133 -16.39 -6.02 16.52
C PHE A 133 -17.76 -6.21 17.16
N ILE A 134 -18.27 -7.44 17.27
CA ILE A 134 -19.57 -7.73 17.89
C ILE A 134 -19.59 -7.34 19.36
N GLY A 135 -18.51 -7.59 20.10
CA GLY A 135 -18.38 -7.22 21.52
C GLY A 135 -18.26 -5.70 21.76
N SER A 136 -18.00 -4.90 20.72
CA SER A 136 -17.80 -3.45 20.87
C SER A 136 -19.07 -2.69 21.25
N THR A 137 -20.25 -3.21 20.88
CA THR A 137 -21.55 -2.62 21.22
C THR A 137 -22.68 -3.64 21.05
N LYS A 138 -23.72 -3.51 21.87
CA LYS A 138 -24.97 -4.29 21.74
C LYS A 138 -25.87 -3.77 20.61
N ASP A 139 -25.76 -2.50 20.27
CA ASP A 139 -26.55 -1.82 19.25
C ASP A 139 -25.64 -1.08 18.28
N PHE A 140 -25.79 -1.33 16.99
CA PHE A 140 -25.01 -0.69 15.91
C PHE A 140 -25.76 0.47 15.23
N GLU A 141 -27.02 0.71 15.57
CA GLU A 141 -27.80 1.81 15.00
C GLU A 141 -27.19 3.18 15.37
N TYR A 142 -27.27 4.11 14.44
CA TYR A 142 -26.70 5.45 14.55
C TYR A 142 -25.17 5.47 14.79
N SER A 143 -24.48 4.46 14.24
CA SER A 143 -23.02 4.42 14.28
C SER A 143 -22.40 5.05 13.03
N LEU A 144 -21.25 5.70 13.22
CA LEU A 144 -20.32 6.02 12.15
C LEU A 144 -19.26 4.91 12.12
N PHE A 145 -19.15 4.23 10.98
CA PHE A 145 -18.06 3.30 10.70
C PHE A 145 -16.99 4.02 9.88
N ILE A 146 -15.76 4.03 10.37
CA ILE A 146 -14.60 4.55 9.65
C ILE A 146 -13.74 3.34 9.28
N ILE A 147 -13.58 3.07 7.99
CA ILE A 147 -12.77 1.95 7.48
C ILE A 147 -11.50 2.57 6.86
N ASP A 148 -10.39 2.48 7.57
CA ASP A 148 -9.11 2.99 7.08
C ASP A 148 -8.38 1.94 6.26
N GLU A 149 -7.63 2.39 5.24
CA GLU A 149 -7.08 1.56 4.17
C GLU A 149 -8.16 0.60 3.61
N ALA A 150 -9.32 1.17 3.30
CA ALA A 150 -10.53 0.44 2.93
C ALA A 150 -10.30 -0.56 1.79
N HIS A 151 -9.39 -0.27 0.87
CA HIS A 151 -9.02 -1.18 -0.22
C HIS A 151 -8.47 -2.53 0.28
N LEU A 152 -7.76 -2.56 1.43
CA LEU A 152 -7.27 -3.82 2.02
C LEU A 152 -8.41 -4.63 2.65
N PHE A 153 -9.32 -3.94 3.34
CA PHE A 153 -10.52 -4.58 3.92
C PHE A 153 -11.40 -5.19 2.83
N MET A 154 -11.70 -4.41 1.76
CA MET A 154 -12.54 -4.87 0.64
C MET A 154 -11.90 -6.02 -0.15
N LYS A 155 -10.58 -6.00 -0.32
CA LYS A 155 -9.85 -7.11 -0.96
C LYS A 155 -10.05 -8.45 -0.23
N SER A 156 -10.15 -8.44 1.09
CA SER A 156 -10.42 -9.65 1.87
C SER A 156 -11.83 -10.20 1.61
N ILE A 157 -12.80 -9.33 1.33
CA ILE A 157 -14.19 -9.71 0.99
C ILE A 157 -14.24 -10.33 -0.40
N ILE A 158 -13.57 -9.74 -1.38
CA ILE A 158 -13.54 -10.23 -2.77
C ILE A 158 -12.92 -11.62 -2.85
N LYS A 159 -11.86 -11.90 -2.09
CA LYS A 159 -11.24 -13.22 -2.04
C LYS A 159 -12.24 -14.31 -1.66
N VAL A 160 -13.14 -14.05 -0.71
CA VAL A 160 -14.20 -14.99 -0.31
C VAL A 160 -15.22 -15.16 -1.42
N ASN A 161 -15.58 -14.09 -2.12
CA ASN A 161 -16.56 -14.16 -3.21
C ASN A 161 -16.07 -14.97 -4.42
N LEU A 162 -14.74 -15.04 -4.62
CA LEU A 162 -14.11 -15.81 -5.70
C LEU A 162 -13.91 -17.30 -5.37
N LEU A 163 -14.18 -17.75 -4.13
CA LEU A 163 -14.11 -19.17 -3.78
C LEU A 163 -15.29 -19.95 -4.38
N PRO A 164 -15.10 -21.24 -4.71
CA PRO A 164 -16.20 -22.14 -5.06
C PRO A 164 -17.31 -22.15 -3.99
N SER A 165 -18.54 -22.39 -4.38
CA SER A 165 -19.72 -22.30 -3.50
C SER A 165 -19.65 -23.23 -2.28
N GLU A 166 -19.02 -24.40 -2.41
CA GLU A 166 -18.82 -25.36 -1.33
C GLU A 166 -17.80 -24.86 -0.29
N ASP A 167 -16.72 -24.22 -0.73
CA ASP A 167 -15.69 -23.65 0.14
C ASP A 167 -16.13 -22.35 0.83
N LYS A 168 -17.10 -21.62 0.26
CA LYS A 168 -17.62 -20.38 0.86
C LYS A 168 -18.27 -20.60 2.22
N LYS A 169 -18.94 -21.73 2.44
CA LYS A 169 -19.63 -22.03 3.70
C LYS A 169 -18.67 -22.25 4.87
N HIS A 170 -17.48 -22.77 4.61
CA HIS A 170 -16.49 -23.10 5.65
C HIS A 170 -15.42 -22.03 5.89
N ASN A 171 -15.23 -21.07 4.93
CA ASN A 171 -14.15 -20.09 4.96
C ASN A 171 -14.61 -18.62 4.91
N ILE A 172 -15.73 -18.29 5.58
CA ILE A 172 -16.18 -16.90 5.70
C ILE A 172 -15.21 -16.16 6.64
N GLY A 173 -14.27 -15.41 6.08
CA GLY A 173 -13.31 -14.64 6.86
C GLY A 173 -13.97 -13.53 7.70
N ASN A 174 -13.35 -13.17 8.80
CA ASN A 174 -13.85 -12.15 9.74
C ASN A 174 -14.21 -10.82 9.04
N ALA A 175 -13.44 -10.40 8.05
CA ALA A 175 -13.73 -9.19 7.28
C ALA A 175 -15.08 -9.25 6.56
N LYS A 176 -15.45 -10.39 5.98
CA LYS A 176 -16.75 -10.58 5.33
C LYS A 176 -17.89 -10.55 6.35
N ARG A 177 -17.72 -11.21 7.50
CA ARG A 177 -18.72 -11.21 8.59
C ARG A 177 -18.94 -9.78 9.13
N ILE A 178 -17.89 -9.01 9.32
CA ILE A 178 -17.97 -7.60 9.72
C ILE A 178 -18.70 -6.78 8.65
N TYR A 179 -18.33 -6.95 7.38
CA TYR A 179 -18.95 -6.26 6.26
C TYR A 179 -20.46 -6.53 6.19
N ASP A 180 -20.89 -7.79 6.28
CA ASP A 180 -22.30 -8.18 6.22
C ASP A 180 -23.10 -7.59 7.39
N LYS A 181 -22.47 -7.55 8.58
CA LYS A 181 -23.09 -6.91 9.73
C LYS A 181 -23.23 -5.41 9.53
N ILE A 182 -22.17 -4.71 9.05
CA ILE A 182 -22.26 -3.27 8.73
C ILE A 182 -23.38 -3.05 7.70
N LYS A 183 -23.42 -3.86 6.65
CA LYS A 183 -24.43 -3.72 5.59
C LYS A 183 -25.85 -3.84 6.13
N SER A 184 -26.10 -4.74 7.08
CA SER A 184 -27.43 -4.98 7.67
C SER A 184 -27.92 -3.87 8.61
N VAL A 185 -27.06 -2.95 9.08
CA VAL A 185 -27.45 -1.83 9.95
C VAL A 185 -28.20 -0.78 9.13
N LYS A 186 -29.42 -0.39 9.56
CA LYS A 186 -30.26 0.55 8.80
C LYS A 186 -29.78 1.98 8.92
N HIS A 187 -29.67 2.53 10.13
CA HIS A 187 -29.27 3.90 10.39
C HIS A 187 -27.75 4.00 10.66
N LYS A 188 -26.97 4.00 9.58
CA LYS A 188 -25.50 4.06 9.66
C LYS A 188 -24.93 5.11 8.71
N LYS A 189 -23.68 5.48 8.98
CA LYS A 189 -22.78 6.11 7.99
C LYS A 189 -21.47 5.34 7.94
N VAL A 190 -20.90 5.28 6.76
CA VAL A 190 -19.61 4.61 6.52
C VAL A 190 -18.68 5.57 5.81
N LEU A 191 -17.50 5.82 6.37
CA LEU A 191 -16.41 6.51 5.71
C LEU A 191 -15.36 5.48 5.30
N CYS A 192 -15.13 5.34 4.02
CA CYS A 192 -14.06 4.52 3.48
C CYS A 192 -12.86 5.44 3.17
N LEU A 193 -11.75 5.24 3.87
CA LEU A 193 -10.54 6.05 3.70
C LEU A 193 -9.51 5.27 2.90
N THR A 194 -8.97 5.85 1.83
CA THR A 194 -7.87 5.26 1.08
C THR A 194 -7.11 6.28 0.25
N GLY A 195 -5.81 6.05 0.04
CA GLY A 195 -5.00 6.76 -0.96
C GLY A 195 -5.03 6.09 -2.33
N THR A 196 -5.42 4.81 -2.36
CA THR A 196 -5.43 3.95 -3.56
C THR A 196 -6.72 3.13 -3.57
N PRO A 197 -7.78 3.57 -4.25
CA PRO A 197 -9.11 2.94 -4.15
C PRO A 197 -9.16 1.53 -4.74
N SER A 198 -8.44 1.26 -5.83
CA SER A 198 -8.30 -0.08 -6.43
C SER A 198 -6.84 -0.39 -6.71
N ALA A 199 -6.46 -1.65 -6.57
CA ALA A 199 -5.09 -2.11 -6.75
C ALA A 199 -4.91 -2.91 -8.05
N LYS A 200 -5.88 -3.75 -8.41
CA LYS A 200 -5.77 -4.67 -9.55
C LYS A 200 -6.85 -4.45 -10.61
N THR A 201 -8.11 -4.42 -10.21
CA THR A 201 -9.24 -4.24 -11.13
C THR A 201 -10.27 -3.28 -10.54
N PRO A 202 -11.07 -2.58 -11.37
CA PRO A 202 -12.18 -1.75 -10.87
C PRO A 202 -13.21 -2.53 -10.05
N PHE A 203 -13.33 -3.84 -10.22
CA PHE A 203 -14.20 -4.70 -9.42
C PHE A 203 -13.88 -4.67 -7.92
N GLU A 204 -12.64 -4.38 -7.55
CA GLU A 204 -12.25 -4.24 -6.14
C GLU A 204 -13.03 -3.14 -5.39
N LEU A 205 -13.66 -2.21 -6.12
CA LEU A 205 -14.47 -1.13 -5.57
C LEU A 205 -15.92 -1.55 -5.30
N VAL A 206 -16.40 -2.65 -5.90
CA VAL A 206 -17.81 -3.10 -5.81
C VAL A 206 -18.27 -3.26 -4.37
N PRO A 207 -17.58 -4.00 -3.47
CA PRO A 207 -18.04 -4.13 -2.08
C PRO A 207 -18.12 -2.78 -1.37
N MET A 208 -17.19 -1.86 -1.67
CA MET A 208 -17.18 -0.52 -1.08
C MET A 208 -18.43 0.27 -1.45
N PHE A 209 -18.72 0.36 -2.73
CA PHE A 209 -19.88 1.12 -3.21
C PHE A 209 -21.22 0.44 -2.88
N ASN A 210 -21.24 -0.88 -2.71
CA ASN A 210 -22.42 -1.62 -2.25
C ASN A 210 -22.78 -1.33 -0.77
N LEU A 211 -21.95 -0.59 -0.02
CA LEU A 211 -22.32 -0.05 1.30
C LEU A 211 -23.11 1.27 1.21
N ALA A 212 -23.21 1.87 0.04
CA ALA A 212 -23.84 3.20 -0.11
C ALA A 212 -25.36 3.17 0.07
N TYR A 213 -25.99 2.06 -0.25
CA TYR A 213 -27.45 1.89 -0.23
C TYR A 213 -27.82 0.54 0.39
N GLU A 214 -29.10 0.35 0.74
CA GLU A 214 -29.60 -0.93 1.26
C GLU A 214 -29.49 -2.04 0.20
N LYS A 215 -29.84 -1.73 -1.05
CA LYS A 215 -29.67 -2.64 -2.19
C LYS A 215 -28.26 -2.49 -2.79
N ASP A 216 -27.75 -3.58 -3.33
CA ASP A 216 -26.47 -3.55 -4.04
C ASP A 216 -26.52 -2.62 -5.25
N LEU A 217 -25.56 -1.72 -5.32
CA LEU A 217 -25.40 -0.79 -6.43
C LEU A 217 -24.83 -1.48 -7.68
N PHE A 218 -23.98 -2.47 -7.44
CA PHE A 218 -23.32 -3.28 -8.46
C PHE A 218 -23.45 -4.77 -8.17
N ASP A 219 -23.49 -5.57 -9.23
CA ASP A 219 -23.41 -7.03 -9.14
C ASP A 219 -22.13 -7.47 -8.44
N THR A 220 -22.24 -8.42 -7.54
CA THR A 220 -21.11 -8.95 -6.74
C THR A 220 -20.34 -10.06 -7.46
N THR A 221 -20.76 -10.45 -8.67
CA THR A 221 -20.10 -11.44 -9.52
C THR A 221 -19.06 -10.74 -10.40
N TYR A 222 -17.82 -11.23 -10.36
CA TYR A 222 -16.70 -10.65 -11.13
C TYR A 222 -17.00 -10.59 -12.62
N ASP A 223 -17.38 -11.70 -13.20
CA ASP A 223 -17.61 -11.81 -14.65
C ASP A 223 -18.74 -10.90 -15.14
N ASN A 224 -19.84 -10.79 -14.38
CA ASN A 224 -20.96 -9.91 -14.72
C ASN A 224 -20.55 -8.44 -14.68
N PHE A 225 -19.80 -8.04 -13.66
CA PHE A 225 -19.30 -6.66 -13.55
C PHE A 225 -18.33 -6.33 -14.68
N MET A 226 -17.32 -7.19 -14.90
CA MET A 226 -16.32 -6.97 -15.94
C MET A 226 -16.96 -6.94 -17.32
N LYS A 227 -17.78 -7.92 -17.69
CA LYS A 227 -18.49 -7.94 -18.99
C LYS A 227 -19.37 -6.72 -19.22
N LYS A 228 -19.97 -6.16 -18.15
CA LYS A 228 -20.85 -5.00 -18.27
C LYS A 228 -20.08 -3.69 -18.41
N TYR A 229 -18.96 -3.52 -17.69
CA TYR A 229 -18.33 -2.21 -17.54
C TYR A 229 -16.90 -2.12 -18.09
N ILE A 230 -16.25 -3.24 -18.40
CA ILE A 230 -14.85 -3.27 -18.81
C ILE A 230 -14.69 -4.08 -20.10
N ASP A 231 -14.10 -3.47 -21.09
CA ASP A 231 -13.55 -4.16 -22.27
C ASP A 231 -12.05 -4.38 -22.00
N GLU A 232 -11.70 -5.59 -21.55
CA GLU A 232 -10.32 -5.94 -21.20
C GLU A 232 -9.41 -5.98 -22.43
N GLU A 233 -9.95 -6.36 -23.60
CA GLU A 233 -9.22 -6.50 -24.86
C GLU A 233 -8.79 -5.14 -25.40
N ASN A 234 -9.75 -4.23 -25.52
CA ASN A 234 -9.53 -2.86 -25.99
C ASN A 234 -9.14 -1.88 -24.87
N LYS A 235 -9.10 -2.37 -23.61
CA LYS A 235 -8.82 -1.57 -22.41
C LYS A 235 -9.71 -0.33 -22.30
N MET A 236 -11.00 -0.53 -22.50
CA MET A 236 -12.00 0.54 -22.49
C MET A 236 -13.00 0.38 -21.34
N ILE A 237 -13.54 1.51 -20.89
CA ILE A 237 -14.64 1.54 -19.93
C ILE A 237 -15.95 1.62 -20.70
N LEU A 238 -16.83 0.67 -20.46
CA LEU A 238 -18.18 0.58 -21.03
C LEU A 238 -19.21 1.24 -20.11
N ASN A 239 -20.38 1.61 -20.65
CA ASN A 239 -21.53 2.15 -19.87
C ASN A 239 -21.15 3.30 -18.92
N LYS A 240 -20.27 4.22 -19.37
CA LYS A 240 -19.73 5.30 -18.54
C LYS A 240 -20.80 6.17 -17.88
N ASN A 241 -21.87 6.51 -18.60
CA ASN A 241 -22.95 7.36 -18.06
C ASN A 241 -23.64 6.68 -16.88
N GLU A 242 -23.95 5.37 -16.99
CA GLU A 242 -24.52 4.62 -15.88
C GLU A 242 -23.60 4.57 -14.65
N LEU A 243 -22.27 4.41 -14.88
CA LEU A 243 -21.28 4.46 -13.80
C LEU A 243 -21.22 5.81 -13.12
N LEU A 244 -21.22 6.90 -13.90
CA LEU A 244 -21.19 8.26 -13.36
C LEU A 244 -22.45 8.57 -12.55
N GLU A 245 -23.63 8.19 -13.01
CA GLU A 245 -24.89 8.36 -12.28
C GLU A 245 -24.90 7.57 -10.98
N LYS A 246 -24.47 6.31 -11.00
CA LYS A 246 -24.43 5.44 -9.82
C LYS A 246 -23.45 5.95 -8.75
N LEU A 247 -22.32 6.50 -9.16
CA LEU A 247 -21.25 6.93 -8.26
C LEU A 247 -21.35 8.40 -7.85
N ASP A 248 -22.31 9.14 -8.38
CA ASP A 248 -22.50 10.54 -8.10
C ASP A 248 -22.67 10.83 -6.59
N GLY A 249 -21.85 11.71 -6.06
CA GLY A 249 -21.88 12.12 -4.65
C GLY A 249 -21.40 11.06 -3.65
N LEU A 250 -20.78 9.96 -4.10
CA LEU A 250 -20.21 8.91 -3.24
C LEU A 250 -18.69 9.07 -3.03
N ILE A 251 -18.04 10.00 -3.71
CA ILE A 251 -16.57 10.13 -3.73
C ILE A 251 -16.16 11.56 -3.40
N ALA A 252 -15.27 11.71 -2.45
CA ALA A 252 -14.49 12.92 -2.23
C ALA A 252 -13.04 12.66 -2.65
N TYR A 253 -12.59 13.31 -3.72
CA TYR A 253 -11.26 13.15 -4.28
C TYR A 253 -10.39 14.37 -4.04
N VAL A 254 -9.18 14.17 -3.51
CA VAL A 254 -8.18 15.23 -3.38
C VAL A 254 -6.83 14.69 -3.89
N PRO A 255 -6.34 15.21 -5.02
CA PRO A 255 -5.06 14.78 -5.58
C PRO A 255 -3.87 15.16 -4.70
N SER A 256 -2.74 14.52 -4.95
CA SER A 256 -1.46 15.09 -4.53
C SER A 256 -1.24 16.39 -5.29
N LYS A 257 -0.88 17.47 -4.63
CA LYS A 257 -0.46 18.69 -5.34
C LYS A 257 0.72 18.34 -6.23
N THR A 258 0.63 18.66 -7.49
CA THR A 258 1.70 18.57 -8.47
C THR A 258 2.27 19.96 -8.71
N GLY A 259 3.58 20.10 -8.53
CA GLY A 259 4.37 21.22 -9.02
C GLY A 259 4.28 22.54 -8.22
N ASN A 260 5.43 23.12 -7.90
CA ASN A 260 5.66 24.43 -7.29
C ASN A 260 5.54 24.57 -5.75
N ASP A 261 5.31 23.47 -4.99
CA ASP A 261 5.48 23.59 -3.53
C ASP A 261 6.99 23.54 -3.20
N PRO A 262 7.56 24.55 -2.55
CA PRO A 262 8.99 24.59 -2.22
C PRO A 262 9.41 23.43 -1.31
N ASN A 263 8.47 22.71 -0.71
CA ASN A 263 8.71 21.53 0.13
C ASN A 263 8.49 20.20 -0.62
N GLU A 264 8.22 20.26 -1.92
CA GLU A 264 8.09 19.08 -2.75
C GLU A 264 9.44 18.45 -3.07
N VAL A 265 9.47 17.12 -3.13
CA VAL A 265 10.67 16.34 -3.45
C VAL A 265 10.82 16.27 -4.97
N LYS A 266 11.98 16.62 -5.50
CA LYS A 266 12.32 16.38 -6.91
C LYS A 266 12.67 14.91 -7.12
N ALA A 267 11.65 14.07 -7.27
CA ALA A 267 11.84 12.65 -7.52
C ALA A 267 12.00 12.38 -9.02
N THR A 268 12.92 11.47 -9.36
CA THR A 268 12.97 10.95 -10.74
C THR A 268 11.74 10.11 -11.04
N GLU A 269 11.40 9.98 -12.32
CA GLU A 269 10.58 8.86 -12.76
C GLU A 269 11.23 7.54 -12.34
N LEU A 270 10.47 6.45 -12.37
CA LEU A 270 10.97 5.14 -12.00
C LEU A 270 11.94 4.61 -13.07
N ILE A 271 13.24 4.73 -12.80
CA ILE A 271 14.31 4.26 -13.68
C ILE A 271 14.35 2.74 -13.65
N GLN A 272 14.23 2.13 -14.82
CA GLN A 272 14.28 0.67 -14.98
C GLN A 272 15.71 0.23 -15.31
N GLU A 273 16.32 -0.53 -14.41
CA GLU A 273 17.66 -1.08 -14.59
C GLU A 273 17.60 -2.55 -14.97
N ASN A 274 18.15 -2.90 -16.13
CA ASN A 274 18.27 -4.27 -16.59
C ASN A 274 19.66 -4.82 -16.23
N ILE A 275 19.67 -5.98 -15.58
CA ILE A 275 20.90 -6.64 -15.14
C ILE A 275 20.92 -8.03 -15.75
N GLU A 276 21.95 -8.33 -16.50
CA GLU A 276 22.15 -9.64 -17.10
C GLU A 276 22.51 -10.67 -16.01
N MET A 277 21.80 -11.80 -15.97
CA MET A 277 22.15 -12.92 -15.10
C MET A 277 23.55 -13.44 -15.45
N SER A 278 24.31 -13.88 -14.47
CA SER A 278 25.51 -14.68 -14.76
C SER A 278 25.11 -15.96 -15.49
N GLU A 279 26.04 -16.57 -16.19
CA GLU A 279 25.78 -17.84 -16.87
C GLU A 279 25.30 -18.92 -15.89
N GLN A 280 25.93 -19.01 -14.73
CA GLN A 280 25.56 -19.95 -13.68
C GLN A 280 24.14 -19.68 -13.13
N GLN A 281 23.82 -18.43 -12.85
CA GLN A 281 22.48 -18.03 -12.39
C GLN A 281 21.42 -18.33 -13.46
N TYR A 282 21.72 -18.06 -14.74
CA TYR A 282 20.74 -18.26 -15.80
C TYR A 282 20.48 -19.76 -16.07
N LYS A 283 21.51 -20.63 -15.97
CA LYS A 283 21.32 -22.07 -16.03
C LYS A 283 20.36 -22.56 -14.94
N GLN A 284 20.59 -22.17 -13.70
CA GLN A 284 19.71 -22.53 -12.59
C GLN A 284 18.29 -21.98 -12.78
N TYR A 285 18.20 -20.72 -13.21
CA TYR A 285 16.90 -20.08 -13.50
C TYR A 285 16.09 -20.84 -14.55
N LEU A 286 16.74 -21.37 -15.62
CA LEU A 286 16.06 -22.15 -16.66
C LEU A 286 15.56 -23.51 -16.12
N ILE A 287 16.32 -24.17 -15.24
CA ILE A 287 15.90 -25.43 -14.59
C ILE A 287 14.66 -25.17 -13.73
N ASP A 288 14.68 -24.12 -12.92
CA ASP A 288 13.54 -23.73 -12.07
C ASP A 288 12.32 -23.33 -12.91
N TYR A 289 12.57 -22.63 -14.02
CA TYR A 289 11.54 -22.20 -14.97
C TYR A 289 10.83 -23.39 -15.62
N GLU A 290 11.57 -24.38 -16.10
CA GLU A 290 11.01 -25.59 -16.69
C GLU A 290 10.23 -26.42 -15.67
N LYS A 291 10.76 -26.57 -14.46
CA LYS A 291 10.12 -27.31 -13.37
C LYS A 291 8.78 -26.69 -12.96
N GLU A 292 8.76 -25.39 -12.68
CA GLU A 292 7.55 -24.70 -12.23
C GLU A 292 6.47 -24.59 -13.31
N THR A 293 6.88 -24.50 -14.58
CA THR A 293 5.94 -24.42 -15.69
C THR A 293 5.34 -25.78 -16.05
N HIS A 294 6.07 -26.88 -15.87
CA HIS A 294 5.56 -28.23 -16.06
C HIS A 294 4.61 -28.70 -14.97
N GLU A 295 4.93 -28.41 -13.71
CA GLU A 295 4.15 -28.89 -12.56
C GLU A 295 2.85 -28.11 -12.33
N LEU A 296 2.76 -26.86 -12.75
CA LEU A 296 1.72 -25.94 -12.26
C LEU A 296 0.86 -25.29 -13.34
N GLY A 297 1.20 -25.45 -14.61
CA GLY A 297 0.56 -24.70 -15.70
C GLY A 297 0.64 -23.17 -15.48
N PHE A 298 0.91 -22.39 -16.48
CA PHE A 298 1.08 -20.91 -16.39
C PHE A 298 -0.16 -20.15 -15.88
N THR A 299 -1.30 -20.82 -15.74
CA THR A 299 -2.57 -20.24 -15.31
C THR A 299 -2.61 -19.83 -13.84
N ASN A 300 -1.66 -20.27 -13.01
CA ASN A 300 -1.67 -19.99 -11.59
C ASN A 300 -0.54 -19.01 -11.20
N LYS A 301 -0.77 -17.70 -11.41
CA LYS A 301 0.14 -16.60 -10.99
C LYS A 301 0.58 -16.66 -9.52
N ARG A 302 0.03 -17.58 -8.71
CA ARG A 302 0.35 -17.72 -7.28
C ARG A 302 1.62 -18.51 -6.99
N ASN A 303 2.08 -19.34 -7.94
CA ASN A 303 3.15 -20.31 -7.71
C ASN A 303 4.49 -19.94 -8.36
N ILE A 304 4.61 -18.74 -8.93
CA ILE A 304 5.83 -18.25 -9.60
C ILE A 304 6.86 -17.69 -8.58
N TYR A 305 6.79 -18.08 -7.33
CA TYR A 305 7.73 -17.58 -6.31
C TYR A 305 9.14 -18.11 -6.46
N GLY A 306 9.31 -19.36 -6.86
CA GLY A 306 10.62 -19.96 -7.07
C GLY A 306 11.39 -19.27 -8.19
N LEU A 307 10.71 -18.94 -9.31
CA LEU A 307 11.33 -18.17 -10.40
C LEU A 307 11.76 -16.76 -9.99
N GLN A 308 10.98 -16.09 -9.13
CA GLN A 308 11.40 -14.80 -8.55
C GLN A 308 12.63 -14.99 -7.64
N PHE A 309 12.71 -16.09 -6.93
CA PHE A 309 13.87 -16.43 -6.10
C PHE A 309 15.12 -16.58 -6.94
N GLY A 310 15.07 -17.42 -7.98
CA GLY A 310 16.19 -17.61 -8.91
C GLY A 310 16.64 -16.33 -9.61
N ALA A 311 15.70 -15.39 -9.83
CA ALA A 311 16.03 -14.08 -10.41
C ALA A 311 16.75 -13.13 -9.43
N ILE A 312 16.73 -13.37 -8.13
CA ILE A 312 17.45 -12.53 -7.15
C ILE A 312 18.82 -13.09 -6.85
N SER A 313 18.93 -14.39 -6.64
CA SER A 313 20.19 -15.05 -6.33
C SER A 313 20.18 -16.52 -6.74
N SER A 314 21.30 -17.02 -7.26
CA SER A 314 21.54 -18.45 -7.47
C SER A 314 22.37 -18.99 -6.31
N PHE A 315 21.89 -20.07 -5.67
CA PHE A 315 22.63 -20.79 -4.65
C PHE A 315 23.04 -22.16 -5.19
N HIS A 316 24.15 -22.68 -4.70
CA HIS A 316 24.50 -24.09 -4.95
C HIS A 316 23.42 -24.98 -4.30
N ALA A 317 22.94 -25.98 -5.05
CA ALA A 317 21.88 -26.88 -4.63
C ALA A 317 22.12 -27.53 -3.25
N LYS A 318 23.36 -27.74 -2.86
CA LYS A 318 23.72 -28.32 -1.55
C LYS A 318 23.51 -27.37 -0.36
N SER A 319 23.72 -26.06 -0.55
CA SER A 319 23.43 -25.07 0.52
C SER A 319 21.96 -24.71 0.57
N PHE A 320 21.22 -24.99 -0.49
CA PHE A 320 19.80 -24.69 -0.61
C PHE A 320 18.93 -25.71 0.13
N GLU A 321 19.23 -26.99 0.06
CA GLU A 321 18.52 -28.04 0.81
C GLU A 321 18.70 -27.89 2.32
N ASP A 322 19.88 -27.43 2.77
CA ASP A 322 20.15 -27.16 4.17
C ASP A 322 19.53 -25.88 4.70
N CYS A 323 19.15 -24.93 3.81
CA CYS A 323 18.48 -23.68 4.17
C CYS A 323 16.95 -23.69 4.02
N ILE A 324 16.36 -24.72 3.38
CA ILE A 324 14.91 -24.82 3.09
C ILE A 324 14.16 -25.74 4.07
N TYR A 325 14.58 -25.92 5.27
CA TYR A 325 13.64 -26.40 6.29
C TYR A 325 12.76 -25.25 6.78
N TRP A 326 11.82 -24.84 5.94
CA TRP A 326 10.67 -24.01 6.34
C TRP A 326 9.59 -24.93 6.91
N ASN A 327 9.67 -25.21 8.18
CA ASN A 327 8.56 -25.76 8.92
C ASN A 327 7.75 -24.59 9.50
N SER A 328 6.44 -24.58 9.30
CA SER A 328 5.48 -23.59 9.79
C SER A 328 5.52 -23.39 11.32
N ASP A 329 6.22 -24.24 12.04
CA ASP A 329 6.34 -24.23 13.51
C ASP A 329 7.53 -23.42 14.05
N LEU A 330 8.40 -22.89 13.18
CA LEU A 330 9.65 -22.20 13.54
C LEU A 330 9.50 -20.70 13.85
N LYS A 331 8.34 -20.24 14.26
CA LYS A 331 8.17 -18.84 14.73
C LYS A 331 8.98 -18.50 16.00
N ASN A 332 9.48 -19.47 16.72
CA ASN A 332 10.13 -19.30 18.03
C ASN A 332 11.65 -19.54 18.09
N THR A 333 12.32 -19.88 16.97
CA THR A 333 13.76 -20.18 16.96
C THR A 333 14.59 -19.22 16.10
N ILE A 334 14.24 -17.94 16.10
CA ILE A 334 14.80 -16.92 15.20
C ILE A 334 16.30 -16.68 15.40
N ASP A 335 16.87 -16.92 16.56
CA ASP A 335 18.29 -16.58 16.84
C ASP A 335 19.30 -17.70 16.50
N GLU A 336 18.93 -18.96 16.56
CA GLU A 336 19.85 -20.06 16.21
C GLU A 336 19.95 -20.28 14.70
N ASP A 337 18.87 -20.09 13.93
CA ASP A 337 18.87 -20.28 12.47
C ASP A 337 19.51 -19.11 11.72
N ARG A 338 19.62 -17.92 12.32
CA ARG A 338 20.39 -16.80 11.75
C ARG A 338 21.87 -17.11 11.55
N ASN A 339 22.42 -18.02 12.36
CA ASN A 339 23.81 -18.46 12.27
C ASN A 339 24.04 -19.56 11.22
N LYS A 340 23.01 -20.27 10.78
CA LYS A 340 23.13 -21.34 9.75
C LYS A 340 23.29 -20.82 8.33
N CYS A 341 22.88 -19.58 8.03
CA CYS A 341 23.11 -18.93 6.73
C CYS A 341 24.52 -18.31 6.61
N LYS A 342 25.55 -18.94 7.17
CA LYS A 342 26.95 -18.44 7.06
C LYS A 342 27.47 -18.40 5.61
N ASP A 343 26.86 -19.14 4.72
CA ASP A 343 27.37 -19.41 3.38
C ASP A 343 26.68 -18.63 2.26
N ILE A 344 25.95 -17.53 2.57
CA ILE A 344 25.42 -16.65 1.51
C ILE A 344 26.58 -15.99 0.79
N ILE A 345 26.77 -16.36 -0.48
CA ILE A 345 27.78 -15.76 -1.34
C ILE A 345 27.20 -14.54 -2.02
N VAL A 346 27.79 -13.37 -1.74
CA VAL A 346 27.38 -12.10 -2.34
C VAL A 346 28.44 -11.61 -3.31
N ASP A 347 28.28 -11.95 -4.57
CA ASP A 347 29.16 -11.51 -5.65
C ASP A 347 28.38 -11.29 -6.96
N LYS A 348 29.07 -10.90 -8.01
CA LYS A 348 28.47 -10.66 -9.34
C LYS A 348 28.03 -11.93 -10.07
N ILE A 349 28.44 -13.10 -9.61
CA ILE A 349 28.07 -14.38 -10.21
C ILE A 349 26.77 -14.90 -9.60
N HIS A 350 26.65 -14.84 -8.27
CA HIS A 350 25.52 -15.42 -7.54
C HIS A 350 24.34 -14.46 -7.37
N CYS A 351 24.62 -13.16 -7.17
CA CYS A 351 23.56 -12.15 -6.95
C CYS A 351 23.89 -10.79 -7.58
N PRO A 352 24.07 -10.71 -8.91
CA PRO A 352 24.48 -9.49 -9.60
C PRO A 352 23.53 -8.32 -9.36
N LYS A 353 22.24 -8.56 -9.17
CA LYS A 353 21.25 -7.54 -8.83
C LYS A 353 21.57 -6.87 -7.49
N ILE A 354 21.77 -7.64 -6.45
CA ILE A 354 22.07 -7.11 -5.10
C ILE A 354 23.33 -6.26 -5.12
N VAL A 355 24.39 -6.79 -5.78
CA VAL A 355 25.66 -6.06 -5.93
C VAL A 355 25.48 -4.75 -6.71
N LYS A 356 24.69 -4.76 -7.78
CA LYS A 356 24.39 -3.55 -8.56
C LYS A 356 23.60 -2.52 -7.74
N MET A 357 22.58 -2.97 -7.02
CA MET A 357 21.76 -2.10 -6.14
C MET A 357 22.62 -1.42 -5.07
N PHE A 358 23.49 -2.20 -4.42
CA PHE A 358 24.44 -1.67 -3.44
C PHE A 358 25.38 -0.65 -4.07
N ASN A 359 26.04 -0.98 -5.18
CA ASN A 359 26.99 -0.08 -5.85
C ASN A 359 26.34 1.22 -6.34
N ASP A 360 25.08 1.18 -6.77
CA ASP A 360 24.36 2.39 -7.17
C ASP A 360 24.03 3.27 -5.95
N SER A 361 23.66 2.67 -4.83
CA SER A 361 23.34 3.40 -3.59
C SER A 361 24.57 4.01 -2.90
N GLU A 362 25.75 3.39 -3.03
CA GLU A 362 26.99 3.93 -2.47
C GLU A 362 27.43 5.24 -3.13
N LYS A 363 27.01 5.50 -4.38
CA LYS A 363 27.25 6.75 -5.09
C LYS A 363 26.40 7.91 -4.56
N ILE A 364 25.41 7.60 -3.71
CA ILE A 364 24.48 8.59 -3.17
C ILE A 364 24.97 9.11 -1.82
N ASN A 365 25.09 10.42 -1.73
CA ASN A 365 25.33 11.08 -0.46
C ASN A 365 23.98 11.32 0.24
N GLY A 366 23.64 10.47 1.21
CA GLY A 366 22.39 10.56 1.96
C GLY A 366 21.74 9.21 2.24
N LEU A 367 20.53 9.28 2.74
CA LEU A 367 19.74 8.11 3.14
C LEU A 367 19.28 7.28 1.94
N CYS A 368 19.39 5.97 2.07
CA CYS A 368 19.00 5.01 1.05
C CYS A 368 17.95 4.04 1.59
N CYS A 369 16.95 3.73 0.77
CA CYS A 369 15.92 2.75 1.06
C CYS A 369 15.98 1.62 0.03
N PHE A 370 15.95 0.37 0.51
CA PHE A 370 15.76 -0.79 -0.33
C PHE A 370 14.42 -1.44 -0.03
N TYR A 371 13.77 -1.96 -1.07
CA TYR A 371 12.56 -2.74 -0.93
C TYR A 371 12.73 -4.14 -1.49
N PHE A 372 12.36 -5.13 -0.68
CA PHE A 372 12.26 -6.54 -1.08
C PHE A 372 10.95 -7.14 -0.60
N ARG A 373 10.30 -7.90 -1.48
CA ARG A 373 9.10 -8.66 -1.15
C ARG A 373 9.39 -9.81 -0.19
N PHE A 374 10.58 -10.42 -0.33
CA PHE A 374 11.00 -11.60 0.42
C PHE A 374 11.92 -11.20 1.57
N THR A 375 11.62 -11.73 2.77
CA THR A 375 12.42 -11.46 3.99
C THR A 375 13.57 -12.44 4.16
N ASN A 376 13.56 -13.54 3.41
CA ASN A 376 14.55 -14.61 3.43
C ASN A 376 15.80 -14.29 2.57
N ILE A 377 16.57 -15.34 2.27
CA ILE A 377 17.79 -15.29 1.45
C ILE A 377 17.58 -14.78 0.02
N TYR A 378 16.33 -14.76 -0.48
CA TYR A 378 15.99 -14.23 -1.81
C TYR A 378 15.64 -12.74 -1.80
N GLY A 379 16.03 -12.02 -0.76
CA GLY A 379 15.74 -10.60 -0.66
C GLY A 379 16.51 -9.95 0.48
N ILE A 380 15.84 -9.72 1.60
CA ILE A 380 16.37 -8.94 2.72
C ILE A 380 17.67 -9.55 3.26
N LYS A 381 17.73 -10.87 3.51
CA LYS A 381 18.92 -11.50 4.08
C LYS A 381 20.17 -11.39 3.21
N THR A 382 20.01 -11.51 1.89
CA THR A 382 21.15 -11.34 0.95
C THR A 382 21.61 -9.87 0.91
N MET A 383 20.67 -8.91 0.97
CA MET A 383 21.04 -7.50 1.07
C MET A 383 21.72 -7.18 2.42
N GLU A 384 21.22 -7.72 3.54
CA GLU A 384 21.89 -7.58 4.85
C GLU A 384 23.33 -8.11 4.79
N LYS A 385 23.53 -9.30 4.21
CA LYS A 385 24.88 -9.88 4.04
C LYS A 385 25.76 -8.99 3.18
N CYS A 386 25.22 -8.45 2.07
CA CYS A 386 25.93 -7.48 1.23
C CYS A 386 26.39 -6.25 2.03
N LEU A 387 25.50 -5.67 2.82
CA LEU A 387 25.81 -4.51 3.67
C LEU A 387 26.87 -4.86 4.71
N GLN A 388 26.75 -6.01 5.39
CA GLN A 388 27.71 -6.48 6.40
C GLN A 388 29.10 -6.69 5.81
N MET A 389 29.22 -7.31 4.62
CA MET A 389 30.50 -7.47 3.93
C MET A 389 31.16 -6.15 3.55
N ASN A 390 30.38 -5.07 3.44
CA ASN A 390 30.86 -3.71 3.17
C ASN A 390 30.98 -2.84 4.45
N GLY A 391 30.98 -3.49 5.62
CA GLY A 391 31.24 -2.87 6.92
C GLY A 391 30.04 -2.16 7.57
N TYR A 392 28.81 -2.41 7.09
CA TYR A 392 27.59 -1.91 7.72
C TYR A 392 27.09 -2.88 8.79
N ASN A 393 26.67 -2.36 9.93
CA ASN A 393 26.12 -3.12 11.05
C ASN A 393 24.63 -2.83 11.24
N CYS A 394 23.84 -3.86 11.57
CA CYS A 394 22.45 -3.65 11.96
C CYS A 394 22.38 -2.95 13.33
N VAL A 395 21.52 -1.94 13.45
CA VAL A 395 21.31 -1.23 14.72
C VAL A 395 20.79 -2.18 15.79
N LYS A 396 21.45 -2.20 16.94
CA LYS A 396 21.06 -3.01 18.11
C LYS A 396 19.97 -2.31 18.93
N ASN A 397 19.15 -3.09 19.63
CA ASN A 397 18.00 -2.55 20.38
C ASN A 397 18.40 -1.53 21.45
N ASN A 398 19.53 -1.69 22.12
CA ASN A 398 19.98 -0.82 23.22
C ASN A 398 21.12 0.12 22.81
N GLU A 399 21.34 0.30 21.51
CA GLU A 399 22.43 1.13 21.01
C GLU A 399 22.05 2.62 21.04
N ASP A 400 22.95 3.46 21.59
CA ASP A 400 22.91 4.92 21.38
C ASP A 400 23.52 5.26 20.02
N VAL A 401 22.66 5.27 19.00
CA VAL A 401 23.04 5.46 17.60
C VAL A 401 23.73 6.82 17.36
N PHE A 402 23.36 7.84 18.15
CA PHE A 402 23.85 9.21 17.96
C PHE A 402 25.12 9.54 18.73
N SER A 403 25.63 8.61 19.53
CA SER A 403 26.91 8.79 20.23
C SER A 403 28.12 8.83 19.29
N LYS A 404 28.06 8.10 18.16
CA LYS A 404 29.14 8.02 17.17
C LYS A 404 28.60 7.81 15.76
N LYS A 405 29.14 8.56 14.78
CA LYS A 405 28.91 8.27 13.35
C LYS A 405 29.52 6.92 13.00
N ASP A 406 28.70 6.09 12.32
CA ASP A 406 29.12 4.74 11.94
C ASP A 406 28.30 4.22 10.75
N LYS A 407 28.79 3.19 10.08
CA LYS A 407 28.10 2.51 9.00
C LYS A 407 27.01 1.59 9.55
N ARG A 408 25.75 2.04 9.53
CA ARG A 408 24.62 1.26 10.07
C ARG A 408 23.47 1.15 9.09
N TYR A 409 22.70 0.10 9.29
CA TYR A 409 21.40 -0.11 8.62
C TYR A 409 20.34 -0.59 9.61
N VAL A 410 19.07 -0.47 9.19
CA VAL A 410 17.90 -1.01 9.90
C VAL A 410 17.02 -1.78 8.95
N VAL A 411 16.26 -2.76 9.49
CA VAL A 411 15.32 -3.58 8.73
C VAL A 411 13.91 -3.36 9.25
N PHE A 412 13.00 -2.93 8.38
CA PHE A 412 11.60 -2.76 8.72
C PHE A 412 10.76 -3.86 8.07
N SER A 413 10.65 -4.99 8.75
CA SER A 413 9.92 -6.18 8.31
C SER A 413 9.01 -6.73 9.42
N GLY A 414 8.07 -7.60 9.02
CA GLY A 414 7.17 -8.28 9.96
C GLY A 414 7.88 -9.27 10.90
N ASP A 415 9.15 -9.56 10.68
CA ASP A 415 9.95 -10.46 11.51
C ASP A 415 10.36 -9.82 12.86
N PHE A 416 10.16 -8.51 13.00
CA PHE A 416 10.49 -7.75 14.21
C PHE A 416 9.24 -7.24 14.91
N GLU A 417 9.30 -7.12 16.23
CA GLU A 417 8.25 -6.53 17.04
C GLU A 417 7.95 -5.07 16.65
N ASP A 418 6.71 -4.66 16.79
CA ASP A 418 6.25 -3.30 16.47
C ASP A 418 7.07 -2.21 17.17
N LYS A 419 7.41 -2.42 18.46
CA LYS A 419 8.22 -1.48 19.25
C LYS A 419 9.62 -1.28 18.68
N ILE A 420 10.26 -2.35 18.19
CA ILE A 420 11.60 -2.29 17.58
C ILE A 420 11.52 -1.55 16.25
N ARG A 421 10.53 -1.89 15.42
CA ARG A 421 10.31 -1.24 14.12
C ARG A 421 10.06 0.26 14.27
N ASP A 422 9.22 0.66 15.22
CA ASP A 422 8.92 2.08 15.47
C ASP A 422 10.14 2.84 16.01
N LYS A 423 10.93 2.21 16.87
CA LYS A 423 12.19 2.76 17.32
C LYS A 423 13.15 2.99 16.15
N TRP A 424 13.40 1.98 15.33
CA TRP A 424 14.30 2.08 14.18
C TRP A 424 13.83 3.10 13.15
N LYS A 425 12.53 3.16 12.87
CA LYS A 425 11.92 4.20 12.03
C LYS A 425 12.17 5.60 12.60
N SER A 426 12.00 5.76 13.91
CA SER A 426 12.23 7.04 14.59
C SER A 426 13.70 7.46 14.50
N LEU A 427 14.64 6.55 14.74
CA LEU A 427 16.09 6.81 14.63
C LEU A 427 16.49 7.14 13.19
N PHE A 428 15.98 6.40 12.20
CA PHE A 428 16.26 6.65 10.79
C PHE A 428 15.76 8.01 10.34
N ASN A 429 14.56 8.42 10.77
CA ASN A 429 13.91 9.69 10.43
C ASN A 429 14.39 10.89 11.28
N ASP A 430 15.27 10.69 12.25
CA ASP A 430 15.74 11.78 13.13
C ASP A 430 16.49 12.84 12.30
N LYS A 431 16.28 14.12 12.64
CA LYS A 431 16.93 15.25 11.95
C LYS A 431 18.46 15.17 11.99
N ARG A 432 19.03 14.60 13.06
CA ARG A 432 20.47 14.36 13.19
C ARG A 432 20.99 13.41 12.13
N ASN A 433 20.12 12.50 11.62
CA ASN A 433 20.47 11.51 10.61
C ASN A 433 20.15 11.95 9.17
N LYS A 434 19.75 13.19 8.93
CA LYS A 434 19.27 13.67 7.62
C LYS A 434 20.22 13.43 6.44
N HIS A 435 21.51 13.26 6.69
CA HIS A 435 22.53 12.95 5.68
C HIS A 435 23.00 11.48 5.71
N GLY A 436 22.43 10.63 6.57
CA GLY A 436 22.77 9.20 6.64
C GLY A 436 24.10 8.90 7.35
N GLU A 437 24.59 9.81 8.18
CA GLU A 437 25.90 9.68 8.86
C GLU A 437 25.87 8.67 10.02
N TYR A 438 24.69 8.37 10.56
CA TYR A 438 24.50 7.44 11.68
C TYR A 438 23.82 6.14 11.23
N ILE A 439 22.83 6.22 10.32
CA ILE A 439 22.13 5.09 9.71
C ILE A 439 21.95 5.45 8.23
N LYS A 440 22.67 4.79 7.33
CA LYS A 440 22.56 5.08 5.89
C LYS A 440 21.42 4.35 5.23
N TYR A 441 21.15 3.11 5.62
CA TYR A 441 20.20 2.23 4.94
C TYR A 441 19.00 1.84 5.79
N ILE A 442 17.85 1.79 5.13
CA ILE A 442 16.65 1.10 5.62
C ILE A 442 16.21 0.08 4.57
N ILE A 443 15.93 -1.16 5.00
CA ILE A 443 15.40 -2.21 4.15
C ILE A 443 13.95 -2.46 4.53
N LEU A 444 13.04 -2.42 3.56
CA LEU A 444 11.60 -2.59 3.74
C LEU A 444 11.12 -3.92 3.19
N SER A 445 10.19 -4.56 3.90
CA SER A 445 9.34 -5.64 3.41
C SER A 445 7.92 -5.16 3.11
N PRO A 446 7.00 -5.98 2.55
CA PRO A 446 5.60 -5.61 2.35
C PRO A 446 4.88 -5.13 3.62
N SER A 447 5.19 -5.71 4.79
CA SER A 447 4.64 -5.24 6.07
C SER A 447 5.11 -3.84 6.45
N GLY A 448 6.26 -3.41 5.94
CA GLY A 448 6.82 -2.08 6.14
C GLY A 448 6.24 -1.00 5.24
N ILE A 449 5.49 -1.38 4.19
CA ILE A 449 4.92 -0.38 3.27
C ILE A 449 3.70 0.32 3.91
N VAL A 450 2.95 -0.36 4.76
CA VAL A 450 1.71 0.20 5.33
C VAL A 450 2.04 1.10 6.52
N GLY A 451 1.56 2.35 6.47
CA GLY A 451 1.58 3.27 7.62
C GLY A 451 2.91 4.00 7.89
N ILE A 452 4.00 3.76 7.13
CA ILE A 452 5.26 4.48 7.38
C ILE A 452 5.45 5.68 6.46
N THR A 453 6.17 6.67 6.97
CA THR A 453 6.75 7.77 6.19
C THR A 453 8.25 7.78 6.44
N LEU A 454 9.03 7.75 5.37
CA LEU A 454 10.46 7.91 5.43
C LEU A 454 10.83 9.35 5.06
N ARG A 455 11.79 9.90 5.82
CA ARG A 455 12.25 11.29 5.63
C ARG A 455 13.65 11.32 5.03
N ASN A 456 13.90 12.33 4.22
CA ASN A 456 15.22 12.67 3.69
C ASN A 456 15.90 11.57 2.85
N VAL A 457 15.10 10.61 2.32
CA VAL A 457 15.61 9.50 1.49
C VAL A 457 16.01 10.03 0.12
N ARG A 458 17.27 9.81 -0.29
CA ARG A 458 17.83 10.27 -1.57
C ARG A 458 17.85 9.18 -2.65
N PHE A 459 17.73 7.92 -2.24
CA PHE A 459 17.72 6.78 -3.14
C PHE A 459 16.72 5.72 -2.69
N LEU A 460 15.89 5.26 -3.62
CA LEU A 460 14.99 4.12 -3.44
C LEU A 460 15.32 3.07 -4.50
N GLY A 461 15.76 1.89 -4.06
CA GLY A 461 16.01 0.72 -4.88
C GLY A 461 14.96 -0.36 -4.65
N ILE A 462 14.20 -0.73 -5.69
CA ILE A 462 13.22 -1.81 -5.66
C ILE A 462 13.87 -3.07 -6.23
N GLY A 463 14.11 -4.07 -5.38
CA GLY A 463 14.81 -5.31 -5.73
C GLY A 463 13.88 -6.48 -6.05
N SER A 464 12.61 -6.43 -5.65
CA SER A 464 11.59 -7.44 -5.96
C SER A 464 10.39 -6.80 -6.64
N ILE A 465 9.85 -7.50 -7.65
CA ILE A 465 8.73 -7.00 -8.43
C ILE A 465 7.40 -7.36 -7.76
N GLU A 466 6.49 -6.41 -7.73
CA GLU A 466 5.14 -6.58 -7.21
C GLU A 466 4.15 -6.97 -8.31
N PHE A 467 3.20 -7.86 -7.98
CA PHE A 467 2.16 -8.30 -8.91
C PHE A 467 1.13 -7.21 -9.25
N ASN A 468 1.08 -6.14 -8.45
CA ASN A 468 0.21 -5.00 -8.68
C ASN A 468 1.04 -3.74 -8.74
N TYR A 469 0.91 -2.97 -9.80
CA TYR A 469 1.64 -1.71 -9.95
C TYR A 469 1.29 -0.67 -8.88
N SER A 470 0.08 -0.74 -8.32
CA SER A 470 -0.33 0.10 -7.20
C SER A 470 0.55 -0.11 -5.95
N ASN A 471 1.07 -1.32 -5.71
CA ASN A 471 2.03 -1.56 -4.62
C ASN A 471 3.35 -0.84 -4.89
N ILE A 472 3.82 -0.84 -6.14
CA ILE A 472 5.02 -0.08 -6.54
C ILE A 472 4.81 1.41 -6.27
N ARG A 473 3.64 1.97 -6.64
CA ARG A 473 3.30 3.36 -6.31
C ARG A 473 3.26 3.63 -4.81
N GLN A 474 2.77 2.68 -4.01
CA GLN A 474 2.79 2.80 -2.56
C GLN A 474 4.22 2.83 -2.01
N ILE A 475 5.12 1.99 -2.52
CA ILE A 475 6.54 1.99 -2.15
C ILE A 475 7.17 3.34 -2.47
N LEU A 476 7.00 3.83 -3.70
CA LEU A 476 7.47 5.16 -4.12
C LEU A 476 6.94 6.26 -3.19
N GLY A 477 5.67 6.20 -2.85
CA GLY A 477 5.00 7.15 -1.97
C GLY A 477 5.51 7.14 -0.52
N ARG A 478 6.29 6.14 -0.06
CA ARG A 478 6.87 6.15 1.30
C ARG A 478 8.05 7.11 1.42
N CYS A 479 8.78 7.29 0.35
CA CYS A 479 9.94 8.18 0.28
C CYS A 479 9.61 9.55 -0.34
N ASN A 480 8.56 9.61 -1.18
CA ASN A 480 8.14 10.81 -1.89
C ASN A 480 6.83 11.36 -1.31
N ARG A 481 6.91 12.10 -0.21
CA ARG A 481 5.77 12.78 0.42
C ARG A 481 6.06 14.28 0.56
N LEU A 482 5.00 15.07 0.51
CA LEU A 482 5.09 16.48 0.84
C LEU A 482 5.74 16.65 2.22
N ASN A 483 6.69 17.57 2.34
CA ASN A 483 7.48 17.81 3.55
C ASN A 483 8.40 16.65 3.99
N SER A 484 8.52 15.56 3.24
CA SER A 484 9.41 14.46 3.65
C SER A 484 10.88 14.85 3.63
N HIS A 485 11.28 15.83 2.81
CA HIS A 485 12.66 16.32 2.68
C HIS A 485 12.86 17.73 3.22
N LYS A 486 11.93 18.25 4.03
CA LYS A 486 11.99 19.63 4.53
C LYS A 486 13.22 19.95 5.37
N ASP A 487 13.83 18.94 5.98
CA ASP A 487 15.03 19.10 6.81
C ASP A 487 16.32 19.24 5.99
N LEU A 488 16.25 19.00 4.66
CA LEU A 488 17.35 19.19 3.72
C LEU A 488 17.29 20.58 3.07
N ASP A 489 18.44 21.04 2.60
CA ASP A 489 18.51 22.23 1.76
C ASP A 489 17.72 22.03 0.46
N PRO A 490 17.07 23.07 -0.10
CA PRO A 490 16.22 22.92 -1.31
C PRO A 490 16.91 22.24 -2.50
N LYS A 491 18.21 22.47 -2.70
CA LYS A 491 19.03 21.82 -3.74
C LYS A 491 19.18 20.31 -3.54
N ASP A 492 19.09 19.84 -2.28
CA ASP A 492 19.29 18.46 -1.88
C ASP A 492 17.99 17.67 -1.75
N ARG A 493 16.83 18.30 -1.97
CA ARG A 493 15.51 17.65 -1.92
C ARG A 493 15.24 16.83 -3.17
N THR A 494 16.14 15.89 -3.48
CA THR A 494 16.05 15.01 -4.65
C THR A 494 15.91 13.55 -4.21
N LEU A 495 15.21 12.75 -5.00
CA LEU A 495 15.02 11.32 -4.78
C LEU A 495 15.22 10.58 -6.10
N ILE A 496 16.13 9.63 -6.14
CA ILE A 496 16.34 8.74 -7.28
C ILE A 496 15.57 7.44 -7.03
N ASN A 497 14.64 7.13 -7.92
CA ASN A 497 13.84 5.90 -7.87
C ASN A 497 14.34 4.91 -8.91
N LYS A 498 14.74 3.71 -8.49
CA LYS A 498 15.17 2.63 -9.40
C LYS A 498 14.45 1.33 -9.09
N ILE A 499 14.09 0.61 -10.15
CA ILE A 499 13.61 -0.77 -10.11
C ILE A 499 14.55 -1.65 -10.92
N TYR A 500 14.90 -2.81 -10.36
CA TYR A 500 15.95 -3.66 -10.91
C TYR A 500 15.37 -4.98 -11.40
N PHE A 501 15.65 -5.30 -12.67
CA PHE A 501 15.21 -6.51 -13.33
C PHE A 501 16.40 -7.38 -13.69
N MET A 502 16.31 -8.67 -13.41
CA MET A 502 17.20 -9.64 -14.00
C MET A 502 16.77 -9.94 -15.43
N THR A 503 17.74 -10.07 -16.33
CA THR A 503 17.51 -10.42 -17.72
C THR A 503 18.32 -11.64 -18.11
N LYS A 504 17.96 -12.28 -19.24
CA LYS A 504 18.66 -13.46 -19.76
C LYS A 504 20.15 -13.20 -19.93
N ASN A 505 20.96 -14.25 -19.79
CA ASN A 505 22.38 -14.20 -20.19
C ASN A 505 22.46 -14.28 -21.71
N ASN A 506 22.86 -13.20 -22.37
CA ASN A 506 22.84 -13.10 -23.83
C ASN A 506 23.86 -14.07 -24.50
N LYS A 507 25.01 -14.28 -23.89
CA LYS A 507 26.01 -15.20 -24.41
C LYS A 507 25.53 -16.64 -24.33
N TYR A 508 25.03 -17.06 -23.18
CA TYR A 508 24.50 -18.41 -22.98
C TYR A 508 23.25 -18.64 -23.86
N TYR A 509 22.37 -17.66 -23.98
CA TYR A 509 21.19 -17.72 -24.85
C TYR A 509 21.58 -17.96 -26.31
N LYS A 510 22.56 -17.23 -26.86
CA LYS A 510 23.00 -17.39 -28.24
C LYS A 510 23.56 -18.80 -28.51
N ASN A 511 24.25 -19.38 -27.56
CA ASN A 511 24.85 -20.69 -27.70
C ASN A 511 23.85 -21.85 -27.53
N ASN A 512 22.70 -21.62 -26.91
CA ASN A 512 21.69 -22.64 -26.60
C ASN A 512 20.29 -22.23 -27.07
N LYS A 513 20.21 -21.45 -28.16
CA LYS A 513 18.99 -20.74 -28.58
C LYS A 513 17.80 -21.67 -28.81
N GLU A 514 18.00 -22.77 -29.57
CA GLU A 514 16.92 -23.69 -29.91
C GLU A 514 16.28 -24.33 -28.67
N PHE A 515 17.12 -24.79 -27.74
CA PHE A 515 16.65 -25.36 -26.47
C PHE A 515 15.88 -24.35 -25.64
N ILE A 516 16.42 -23.13 -25.49
CA ILE A 516 15.80 -22.09 -24.68
C ILE A 516 14.50 -21.59 -25.31
N ASP A 517 14.48 -21.41 -26.65
CA ASP A 517 13.27 -21.02 -27.39
C ASP A 517 12.19 -22.10 -27.28
N ASP A 518 12.54 -23.39 -27.25
CA ASP A 518 11.59 -24.49 -27.03
C ASP A 518 11.00 -24.45 -25.62
N VAL A 519 11.84 -24.34 -24.59
CA VAL A 519 11.36 -24.18 -23.19
C VAL A 519 10.43 -23.00 -23.04
N CYS A 520 10.77 -21.87 -23.64
CA CYS A 520 10.00 -20.62 -23.48
C CYS A 520 8.73 -20.56 -24.34
N SER A 521 8.71 -21.18 -25.51
CA SER A 521 7.51 -21.25 -26.36
C SER A 521 6.37 -22.02 -25.72
N ARG A 522 6.69 -23.02 -24.91
CA ARG A 522 5.72 -23.81 -24.15
C ARG A 522 5.09 -23.02 -22.99
N THR A 523 5.75 -21.97 -22.53
CA THR A 523 5.46 -21.35 -21.25
C THR A 523 4.97 -19.90 -21.32
N ALA A 524 5.27 -19.16 -22.39
CA ALA A 524 4.88 -17.76 -22.56
C ALA A 524 4.59 -17.40 -24.03
N PRO A 525 3.53 -18.01 -24.64
CA PRO A 525 3.26 -17.82 -26.07
C PRO A 525 2.92 -16.37 -26.45
N ASP A 526 2.44 -15.55 -25.52
CA ASP A 526 1.92 -14.19 -25.77
C ASP A 526 2.96 -13.08 -25.66
N TYR A 527 4.23 -13.40 -25.39
CA TYR A 527 5.26 -12.37 -25.22
C TYR A 527 6.11 -12.19 -26.47
N ASN A 528 6.17 -10.93 -26.96
CA ASN A 528 6.96 -10.53 -28.14
C ASN A 528 8.49 -10.71 -27.95
N GLU A 529 8.97 -10.75 -26.71
CA GLU A 529 10.36 -11.08 -26.38
C GLU A 529 10.46 -12.56 -26.07
N ARG A 530 11.21 -13.30 -26.88
CA ARG A 530 11.48 -14.71 -26.61
C ARG A 530 12.23 -14.85 -25.28
N CYS A 531 11.64 -15.56 -24.33
CA CYS A 531 12.15 -15.79 -22.98
C CYS A 531 12.44 -14.51 -22.15
N PRO A 532 11.46 -13.63 -21.92
CA PRO A 532 11.63 -12.57 -20.95
C PRO A 532 11.80 -13.16 -19.55
N SER A 533 12.53 -12.48 -18.68
CA SER A 533 12.58 -12.91 -17.28
C SER A 533 11.20 -12.80 -16.64
N ILE A 534 10.92 -13.68 -15.67
CA ILE A 534 9.65 -13.65 -14.92
C ILE A 534 9.36 -12.29 -14.30
N GLU A 535 10.39 -11.56 -13.89
CA GLU A 535 10.24 -10.22 -13.33
C GLU A 535 9.69 -9.22 -14.35
N ARG A 536 10.14 -9.33 -15.61
CA ARG A 536 9.63 -8.51 -16.69
C ARG A 536 8.18 -8.86 -17.02
N ILE A 537 7.84 -10.14 -17.04
CA ILE A 537 6.48 -10.63 -17.26
C ILE A 537 5.54 -10.06 -16.19
N ILE A 538 5.87 -10.25 -14.91
CA ILE A 538 5.07 -9.75 -13.79
C ILE A 538 4.90 -8.23 -13.86
N TYR A 539 5.97 -7.50 -14.15
CA TYR A 539 5.93 -6.05 -14.24
C TYR A 539 5.04 -5.57 -15.39
N GLN A 540 5.18 -6.15 -16.58
CA GLN A 540 4.37 -5.81 -17.75
C GLN A 540 2.88 -6.13 -17.52
N ASP A 541 2.57 -7.29 -16.93
CA ASP A 541 1.20 -7.65 -16.56
C ASP A 541 0.63 -6.66 -15.53
N SER A 542 1.41 -6.30 -14.52
CA SER A 542 0.99 -5.31 -13.54
C SER A 542 0.70 -3.94 -14.15
N LEU A 543 1.45 -3.54 -15.18
CA LEU A 543 1.19 -2.31 -15.94
C LEU A 543 -0.06 -2.41 -16.81
N LYS A 544 -0.32 -3.57 -17.44
CA LYS A 544 -1.55 -3.78 -18.24
C LYS A 544 -2.80 -3.64 -17.37
N ASP A 545 -2.80 -4.28 -16.20
CA ASP A 545 -3.89 -4.19 -15.23
C ASP A 545 -4.07 -2.73 -14.74
N ASP A 546 -2.97 -2.01 -14.56
CA ASP A 546 -2.96 -0.63 -14.10
C ASP A 546 -3.56 0.37 -15.13
N ILE A 547 -3.39 0.13 -16.43
CA ILE A 547 -3.97 0.99 -17.48
C ILE A 547 -5.49 1.08 -17.34
N ILE A 548 -6.17 -0.05 -17.14
CA ILE A 548 -7.63 -0.09 -16.98
C ILE A 548 -8.03 0.63 -15.68
N ASN A 549 -7.30 0.40 -14.58
CA ASN A 549 -7.55 1.08 -13.31
C ASN A 549 -7.36 2.59 -13.41
N GLU A 550 -6.31 3.06 -14.07
CA GLU A 550 -6.08 4.49 -14.25
C GLU A 550 -7.15 5.14 -15.15
N LYS A 551 -7.57 4.46 -16.20
CA LYS A 551 -8.71 4.92 -17.01
C LYS A 551 -9.98 5.00 -16.16
N PHE A 552 -10.29 3.97 -15.37
CA PHE A 552 -11.47 3.97 -14.51
C PHE A 552 -11.43 5.09 -13.46
N LYS A 553 -10.28 5.34 -12.87
CA LYS A 553 -10.08 6.46 -11.95
C LYS A 553 -10.33 7.81 -12.63
N ASN A 554 -9.67 8.05 -13.77
CA ASN A 554 -9.71 9.35 -14.44
C ASN A 554 -11.06 9.61 -15.12
N GLU A 555 -11.65 8.63 -15.79
CA GLU A 555 -12.85 8.80 -16.57
C GLU A 555 -14.14 8.67 -15.75
N ILE A 556 -14.09 7.97 -14.61
CA ILE A 556 -15.27 7.67 -13.78
C ILE A 556 -15.13 8.26 -12.38
N LEU A 557 -14.16 7.78 -11.56
CA LEU A 557 -14.13 8.14 -10.15
C LEU A 557 -13.88 9.63 -9.89
N ILE A 558 -12.95 10.25 -10.63
CA ILE A 558 -12.67 11.69 -10.50
C ILE A 558 -13.87 12.50 -10.97
N LYS A 559 -14.44 12.18 -12.12
CA LYS A 559 -15.60 12.88 -12.68
C LYS A 559 -16.88 12.73 -11.82
N ALA A 560 -17.04 11.60 -11.11
CA ALA A 560 -18.14 11.40 -10.17
C ALA A 560 -17.89 12.06 -8.81
N SER A 561 -16.67 12.60 -8.58
CA SER A 561 -16.28 13.17 -7.29
C SER A 561 -17.01 14.48 -7.00
N ILE A 562 -17.37 14.67 -5.74
CA ILE A 562 -17.97 15.92 -5.24
C ILE A 562 -17.00 17.10 -5.31
N THR A 563 -15.70 16.85 -5.17
CA THR A 563 -14.68 17.92 -5.18
C THR A 563 -14.44 18.47 -6.58
N GLU A 564 -14.50 17.65 -7.62
CA GLU A 564 -14.44 18.11 -9.01
C GLU A 564 -15.60 19.08 -9.31
N LYS A 565 -16.80 18.75 -8.83
CA LYS A 565 -18.01 19.54 -9.04
C LYS A 565 -18.07 20.85 -8.25
N ILE A 566 -17.25 20.98 -7.21
CA ILE A 566 -17.20 22.17 -6.34
C ILE A 566 -16.14 23.16 -6.81
N TYR A 567 -15.06 22.67 -7.45
CA TYR A 567 -13.96 23.53 -7.93
C TYR A 567 -14.05 23.91 -9.41
N ASP A 568 -14.90 23.23 -10.20
CA ASP A 568 -15.30 23.65 -11.56
C ASP A 568 -16.48 24.67 -11.50
#